data_39e67cd9188fcdb70802a35e0db26a85
#
_entry.id   39e67cd9188fcdb70802a35e0db26a85
#
_cell.length_a   1.000
_cell.length_b   1.000
_cell.length_c   1.000
_cell.angle_alpha   90.00
_cell.angle_beta   90.00
_cell.angle_gamma   90.00
#
_symmetry.space_group_name_H-M   'P 1'
#
loop_
_entity.id
_entity.type
_entity.pdbx_description
1 polymer ?
#
loop_
_entity_poly.entity_id
_entity_poly.type
_entity_poly.pdbx_seq_one_letter_code
_entity_poly.pdbx_strand_id
1 'polypeptide(L)'
;MSVDTVSDTYWQTVKGTIRERCEFIFNRELLSDVKFVVRDSQGGRKRIPAHKFVLAISSPVFFAMFFGEMAETTKDSVEISDCEYESLLELFRFIYSDEVKLNVDNVMQLLYLSK
;
A
#
# COMPACT_ATOMS: atom_id res chain seq x y z
N MET A 1 -2.52 -9.94 28.23
CA MET A 1 -1.83 -9.82 26.98
C MET A 1 -2.85 -9.59 25.87
N SER A 2 -2.59 -8.67 25.03
CA SER A 2 -3.53 -8.38 23.97
C SER A 2 -3.43 -9.42 22.86
N VAL A 3 -4.53 -9.58 22.15
CA VAL A 3 -4.56 -10.46 20.99
C VAL A 3 -3.57 -9.97 19.93
N ASP A 4 -3.41 -8.65 19.84
CA ASP A 4 -2.51 -8.07 18.85
C ASP A 4 -1.07 -8.48 19.09
N THR A 5 -0.64 -8.55 20.35
CA THR A 5 0.73 -8.95 20.65
C THR A 5 0.99 -10.38 20.18
N VAL A 6 0.03 -11.27 20.41
CA VAL A 6 0.17 -12.65 19.96
C VAL A 6 0.17 -12.71 18.45
N SER A 7 -0.72 -11.95 17.81
CA SER A 7 -0.79 -11.92 16.35
C SER A 7 0.50 -11.40 15.75
N ASP A 8 1.09 -10.37 16.34
CA ASP A 8 2.32 -9.81 15.81
C ASP A 8 3.48 -10.80 15.91
N THR A 9 3.44 -11.70 16.89
CA THR A 9 4.50 -12.68 17.05
C THR A 9 4.32 -13.89 16.14
N TYR A 10 3.08 -14.33 15.95
CA TYR A 10 2.82 -15.59 15.26
C TYR A 10 1.92 -15.42 14.05
N TRP A 11 1.84 -14.24 13.50
CA TRP A 11 0.87 -13.96 12.46
C TRP A 11 1.09 -14.80 11.20
N GLN A 12 2.33 -15.15 10.89
CA GLN A 12 2.58 -15.98 9.70
C GLN A 12 1.93 -17.35 9.85
N THR A 13 1.89 -17.86 11.06
CA THR A 13 1.26 -19.15 11.31
C THR A 13 -0.25 -19.04 11.40
N VAL A 14 -0.74 -17.99 12.04
CA VAL A 14 -2.18 -17.81 12.25
C VAL A 14 -2.86 -17.49 10.93
N LYS A 15 -2.24 -16.66 10.11
CA LYS A 15 -2.80 -16.30 8.81
C LYS A 15 -2.34 -17.33 7.79
N GLY A 16 -3.24 -18.21 7.38
CA GLY A 16 -2.89 -19.43 6.66
C GLY A 16 -2.62 -19.26 5.18
N THR A 17 -2.96 -18.12 4.58
CA THR A 17 -2.76 -17.90 3.16
C THR A 17 -1.96 -16.64 2.92
N ILE A 18 -1.39 -16.54 1.74
CA ILE A 18 -0.69 -15.30 1.34
C ILE A 18 -1.65 -14.13 1.39
N ARG A 19 -2.87 -14.34 0.93
CA ARG A 19 -3.87 -13.28 0.96
C ARG A 19 -4.10 -12.78 2.39
N GLU A 20 -4.30 -13.68 3.32
CA GLU A 20 -4.52 -13.30 4.70
C GLU A 20 -3.31 -12.59 5.28
N ARG A 21 -2.11 -13.04 4.92
CA ARG A 21 -0.91 -12.39 5.43
C ARG A 21 -0.72 -11.00 4.83
N CYS A 22 -1.08 -10.82 3.57
CA CYS A 22 -1.04 -9.49 2.97
C CYS A 22 -2.05 -8.56 3.63
N GLU A 23 -3.25 -9.05 3.90
CA GLU A 23 -4.25 -8.25 4.59
C GLU A 23 -3.76 -7.84 5.97
N PHE A 24 -3.04 -8.72 6.64
CA PHE A 24 -2.56 -8.43 7.97
C PHE A 24 -1.57 -7.27 7.98
N ILE A 25 -0.68 -7.19 6.98
CA ILE A 25 0.32 -6.13 6.96
C ILE A 25 -0.20 -4.84 6.36
N PHE A 26 -1.44 -4.83 5.88
CA PHE A 26 -2.04 -3.63 5.31
C PHE A 26 -2.00 -2.48 6.32
N ASN A 27 -1.51 -1.33 5.89
CA ASN A 27 -1.47 -0.11 6.69
C ASN A 27 -0.73 -0.31 8.02
N ARG A 28 0.29 -1.15 8.00
CA ARG A 28 1.12 -1.38 9.18
C ARG A 28 2.56 -1.06 8.84
N GLU A 29 3.31 -0.64 9.87
CA GLU A 29 4.73 -0.41 9.69
C GLU A 29 5.50 -1.70 9.52
N LEU A 30 4.93 -2.81 9.92
CA LEU A 30 5.57 -4.11 9.84
C LEU A 30 6.01 -4.39 8.41
N LEU A 31 7.30 -4.57 8.20
CA LEU A 31 7.90 -4.86 6.90
C LEU A 31 7.72 -3.75 5.87
N SER A 32 7.23 -2.59 6.29
CA SER A 32 7.03 -1.47 5.38
C SER A 32 8.37 -0.93 4.88
N ASP A 33 8.44 -0.66 3.59
CA ASP A 33 9.64 -0.06 3.00
C ASP A 33 9.33 1.18 2.18
N VAL A 34 8.10 1.67 2.25
CA VAL A 34 7.74 2.91 1.59
C VAL A 34 6.56 3.51 2.33
N LYS A 35 6.46 4.82 2.30
CA LYS A 35 5.33 5.55 2.87
C LYS A 35 4.76 6.48 1.83
N PHE A 36 3.44 6.48 1.72
CA PHE A 36 2.75 7.41 0.85
C PHE A 36 2.24 8.56 1.71
N VAL A 37 2.55 9.77 1.30
CA VAL A 37 2.17 10.97 2.02
C VAL A 37 1.07 11.66 1.23
N VAL A 38 -0.09 11.79 1.85
CA VAL A 38 -1.25 12.38 1.18
C VAL A 38 -1.92 13.36 2.11
N ARG A 39 -2.78 14.21 1.55
CA ARG A 39 -3.59 15.11 2.35
C ARG A 39 -4.83 14.39 2.84
N ASP A 40 -5.21 14.67 4.07
CA ASP A 40 -6.50 14.21 4.56
C ASP A 40 -7.57 15.23 4.19
N SER A 41 -8.80 14.93 4.58
CA SER A 41 -9.93 15.77 4.21
C SER A 41 -9.89 17.14 4.88
N GLN A 42 -9.05 17.32 5.87
CA GLN A 42 -8.96 18.58 6.60
C GLN A 42 -7.70 19.35 6.26
N GLY A 43 -6.98 18.94 5.22
CA GLY A 43 -5.80 19.64 4.78
C GLY A 43 -4.52 19.24 5.46
N GLY A 44 -4.58 18.32 6.41
CA GLY A 44 -3.37 17.80 7.03
C GLY A 44 -2.68 16.79 6.14
N ARG A 45 -1.49 16.40 6.56
CA ARG A 45 -0.72 15.40 5.82
C ARG A 45 -0.70 14.11 6.61
N LYS A 46 -0.99 13.02 5.95
CA LYS A 46 -0.99 11.70 6.57
C LYS A 46 -0.12 10.75 5.78
N ARG A 47 0.40 9.77 6.47
CA ARG A 47 1.27 8.77 5.87
C ARG A 47 0.59 7.42 5.89
N ILE A 48 0.76 6.69 4.79
CA ILE A 48 0.29 5.32 4.70
C ILE A 48 1.52 4.44 4.49
N PRO A 49 1.87 3.63 5.49
CA PRO A 49 2.96 2.69 5.27
C PRO A 49 2.53 1.63 4.26
N ALA A 50 3.44 1.26 3.40
CA ALA A 50 3.13 0.32 2.33
C ALA A 50 4.34 -0.56 2.07
N HIS A 51 4.17 -1.49 1.14
CA HIS A 51 5.16 -2.50 0.88
C HIS A 51 5.35 -2.58 -0.63
N LYS A 52 6.52 -2.18 -1.09
CA LYS A 52 6.78 -2.08 -2.52
C LYS A 52 6.50 -3.38 -3.25
N PHE A 53 6.89 -4.50 -2.64
CA PHE A 53 6.69 -5.79 -3.26
C PHE A 53 5.22 -6.08 -3.52
N VAL A 54 4.37 -5.84 -2.52
CA VAL A 54 2.94 -6.11 -2.66
C VAL A 54 2.33 -5.24 -3.75
N LEU A 55 2.69 -3.96 -3.75
CA LEU A 55 2.16 -3.05 -4.75
C LEU A 55 2.65 -3.40 -6.15
N ALA A 56 3.92 -3.75 -6.26
CA ALA A 56 4.52 -4.02 -7.56
C ALA A 56 3.95 -5.28 -8.20
N ILE A 57 3.69 -6.32 -7.42
CA ILE A 57 3.11 -7.53 -8.01
C ILE A 57 1.64 -7.37 -8.34
N SER A 58 1.04 -6.31 -7.84
CA SER A 58 -0.40 -6.07 -8.07
C SER A 58 -0.66 -5.14 -9.24
N SER A 59 0.33 -4.36 -9.65
CA SER A 59 0.08 -3.33 -10.66
C SER A 59 1.34 -2.99 -11.42
N PRO A 60 1.26 -2.95 -12.75
CA PRO A 60 2.41 -2.52 -13.55
C PRO A 60 2.80 -1.06 -13.28
N VAL A 61 1.85 -0.24 -12.87
CA VAL A 61 2.16 1.14 -12.53
C VAL A 61 3.08 1.21 -11.33
N PHE A 62 2.73 0.49 -10.26
CA PHE A 62 3.60 0.46 -9.08
C PHE A 62 4.89 -0.28 -9.36
N PHE A 63 4.84 -1.32 -10.18
CA PHE A 63 6.08 -2.00 -10.54
C PHE A 63 7.04 -1.03 -11.23
N ALA A 64 6.54 -0.26 -12.18
CA ALA A 64 7.38 0.72 -12.88
C ALA A 64 7.89 1.79 -11.92
N MET A 65 7.05 2.20 -10.98
CA MET A 65 7.42 3.25 -10.05
C MET A 65 8.59 2.84 -9.16
N PHE A 66 8.59 1.60 -8.70
CA PHE A 66 9.57 1.16 -7.71
C PHE A 66 10.72 0.34 -8.31
N PHE A 67 10.49 -0.33 -9.42
CA PHE A 67 11.46 -1.28 -9.97
C PHE A 67 11.70 -1.09 -11.45
N GLY A 68 11.13 -0.06 -12.06
CA GLY A 68 11.37 0.21 -13.47
C GLY A 68 12.74 0.82 -13.69
N GLU A 69 13.08 1.01 -14.97
CA GLU A 69 14.39 1.50 -15.33
C GLU A 69 14.67 2.89 -14.77
N MET A 70 13.63 3.71 -14.70
CA MET A 70 13.79 5.09 -14.23
C MET A 70 13.49 5.22 -12.73
N ALA A 71 13.31 4.12 -12.05
CA ALA A 71 12.91 4.16 -10.66
C ALA A 71 14.07 4.58 -9.76
N GLU A 72 13.73 5.32 -8.72
CA GLU A 72 14.68 5.62 -7.65
C GLU A 72 14.48 4.56 -6.57
N THR A 73 15.30 3.53 -6.63
CA THR A 73 15.10 2.39 -5.75
C THR A 73 15.34 2.70 -4.29
N THR A 74 16.04 3.79 -4.00
CA THR A 74 16.27 4.19 -2.62
C THR A 74 15.15 5.06 -2.06
N LYS A 75 14.18 5.41 -2.89
CA LYS A 75 13.10 6.28 -2.45
C LYS A 75 12.19 5.54 -1.48
N ASP A 76 12.00 6.11 -0.33
CA ASP A 76 11.15 5.50 0.69
C ASP A 76 9.91 6.33 1.01
N SER A 77 9.66 7.39 0.25
CA SER A 77 8.53 8.26 0.48
C SER A 77 7.99 8.75 -0.86
N VAL A 78 6.68 8.65 -1.04
CA VAL A 78 6.01 9.08 -2.27
C VAL A 78 4.93 10.07 -1.87
N GLU A 79 4.96 11.26 -2.47
CA GLU A 79 3.92 12.24 -2.21
C GLU A 79 2.88 12.20 -3.31
N ILE A 80 1.63 12.15 -2.90
CA ILE A 80 0.49 12.17 -3.80
C ILE A 80 -0.32 13.42 -3.50
N SER A 81 -0.45 14.30 -4.47
CA SER A 81 -1.08 15.59 -4.23
C SER A 81 -2.53 15.65 -4.66
N ASP A 82 -2.98 14.77 -5.53
CA ASP A 82 -4.30 14.87 -6.14
C ASP A 82 -5.24 13.78 -5.70
N CYS A 83 -5.00 13.21 -4.54
CA CYS A 83 -5.80 12.11 -4.04
C CYS A 83 -5.97 12.30 -2.54
N GLU A 84 -7.17 12.02 -2.05
CA GLU A 84 -7.41 12.11 -0.62
C GLU A 84 -6.90 10.87 0.09
N TYR A 85 -6.57 11.05 1.36
CA TYR A 85 -6.05 9.97 2.17
C TYR A 85 -7.00 8.77 2.17
N GLU A 86 -8.30 9.03 2.37
CA GLU A 86 -9.27 7.95 2.45
C GLU A 86 -9.37 7.18 1.15
N SER A 87 -9.26 7.87 0.04
CA SER A 87 -9.35 7.21 -1.26
C SER A 87 -8.15 6.32 -1.51
N LEU A 88 -6.97 6.81 -1.20
CA LEU A 88 -5.77 6.01 -1.42
C LEU A 88 -5.72 4.83 -0.47
N LEU A 89 -6.14 5.04 0.78
CA LEU A 89 -6.18 3.95 1.74
C LEU A 89 -7.13 2.85 1.28
N GLU A 90 -8.27 3.23 0.73
CA GLU A 90 -9.24 2.25 0.25
C GLU A 90 -8.68 1.48 -0.95
N LEU A 91 -7.98 2.17 -1.84
CA LEU A 91 -7.34 1.50 -2.97
C LEU A 91 -6.34 0.46 -2.48
N PHE A 92 -5.53 0.84 -1.50
CA PHE A 92 -4.55 -0.10 -0.94
C PHE A 92 -5.23 -1.26 -0.25
N ARG A 93 -6.36 -0.99 0.43
CA ARG A 93 -7.12 -2.07 1.06
C ARG A 93 -7.53 -3.12 0.04
N PHE A 94 -8.01 -2.68 -1.11
CA PHE A 94 -8.40 -3.61 -2.17
C PHE A 94 -7.19 -4.39 -2.69
N ILE A 95 -6.08 -3.70 -2.87
CA ILE A 95 -4.88 -4.36 -3.37
C ILE A 95 -4.41 -5.43 -2.40
N TYR A 96 -4.35 -5.10 -1.12
CA TYR A 96 -3.83 -6.03 -0.13
C TYR A 96 -4.77 -7.18 0.15
N SER A 97 -6.07 -6.99 -0.01
CA SER A 97 -7.04 -8.05 0.23
C SER A 97 -7.34 -8.87 -1.00
N ASP A 98 -6.95 -8.37 -2.17
CA ASP A 98 -7.21 -9.05 -3.44
C ASP A 98 -8.71 -9.27 -3.66
N GLU A 99 -9.53 -8.36 -3.15
CA GLU A 99 -10.97 -8.52 -3.25
C GLU A 99 -11.57 -7.94 -4.50
N VAL A 100 -10.89 -6.94 -5.08
CA VAL A 100 -11.45 -6.22 -6.21
C VAL A 100 -10.69 -6.56 -7.46
N LYS A 101 -11.42 -6.98 -8.45
CA LYS A 101 -10.85 -7.33 -9.74
C LYS A 101 -11.14 -6.29 -10.77
N LEU A 102 -11.57 -5.13 -10.32
CA LEU A 102 -12.05 -4.13 -11.23
C LEU A 102 -10.94 -3.23 -11.69
N ASN A 103 -11.27 -2.01 -11.87
CA ASN A 103 -10.50 -0.97 -12.51
C ASN A 103 -9.39 -0.44 -11.63
N VAL A 104 -8.75 -1.32 -10.87
CA VAL A 104 -7.65 -0.91 -10.01
C VAL A 104 -6.53 -0.29 -10.84
N ASP A 105 -6.22 -0.92 -11.98
CA ASP A 105 -5.17 -0.38 -12.85
C ASP A 105 -5.54 0.99 -13.40
N ASN A 106 -6.81 1.18 -13.75
CA ASN A 106 -7.24 2.47 -14.24
C ASN A 106 -7.14 3.54 -13.18
N VAL A 107 -7.56 3.21 -11.97
CA VAL A 107 -7.46 4.15 -10.85
C VAL A 107 -6.01 4.49 -10.58
N MET A 108 -5.15 3.49 -10.60
CA MET A 108 -3.74 3.73 -10.34
C MET A 108 -3.08 4.55 -11.43
N GLN A 109 -3.49 4.35 -12.67
CA GLN A 109 -2.97 5.17 -13.75
C GLN A 109 -3.36 6.63 -13.56
N LEU A 110 -4.60 6.87 -13.14
CA LEU A 110 -5.03 8.24 -12.87
C LEU A 110 -4.20 8.86 -11.76
N LEU A 111 -3.97 8.11 -10.69
CA LEU A 111 -3.12 8.60 -9.60
C LEU A 111 -1.71 8.90 -10.08
N TYR A 112 -1.18 8.02 -10.88
CA TYR A 112 0.18 8.19 -11.37
C TYR A 112 0.30 9.40 -12.28
N LEU A 113 -0.68 9.58 -13.17
CA LEU A 113 -0.65 10.68 -14.12
C LEU A 113 -0.94 12.02 -13.44
N SER A 114 -1.59 12.00 -12.28
CA SER A 114 -1.87 13.23 -11.55
C SER A 114 -0.63 13.83 -10.92
N LYS A 115 0.40 13.06 -10.82
CA LYS A 115 1.64 13.55 -10.23
C LYS A 115 2.36 14.46 -11.21
#